data_4861ba91fab447baf218329a8413c50f
#
_entry.id   4861ba91fab447baf218329a8413c50f
#
_cell.length_a   1.000
_cell.length_b   1.000
_cell.length_c   1.000
_cell.angle_alpha   90.00
_cell.angle_beta   90.00
_cell.angle_gamma   90.00
#
_symmetry.space_group_name_H-M   'P 1'
#
loop_
_entity.id
_entity.type
_entity.pdbx_description
1 polymer ?
#
loop_
_entity_poly.entity_id
_entity_poly.type
_entity_poly.pdbx_seq_one_letter_code
_entity_poly.pdbx_strand_id
1 'polypeptide(L)'
;MRTVTELRTAIEAAANHTTDESICIRWCALGGWWVWINAEDVADAGSLSEWLEQYAGLEEDELEFINNQDWEVVDDDGGLVGEFCGYSNGWGYFNCDEYIAAREALEDSRMDLEAFKAGLALGIPADKVGEAYRGDYDSDEDFAQQLWEDCGYLSEMPEFAQHYIDWDAVARDLMINDFQEEDGHYFDRNW
;
A
#
# COMPACT_ATOMS: atom_id res chain seq x y z
N MET A 1 -6.32 -34.30 -13.98
CA MET A 1 -6.78 -33.40 -12.91
C MET A 1 -6.72 -34.09 -11.55
N ARG A 2 -6.06 -33.52 -10.58
CA ARG A 2 -5.99 -34.00 -9.18
C ARG A 2 -7.36 -33.86 -8.50
N THR A 3 -7.56 -34.59 -7.42
CA THR A 3 -8.73 -34.42 -6.56
C THR A 3 -8.66 -33.10 -5.79
N VAL A 4 -9.79 -32.58 -5.30
CA VAL A 4 -9.84 -31.37 -4.46
C VAL A 4 -8.88 -31.44 -3.27
N THR A 5 -8.74 -32.60 -2.65
CA THR A 5 -7.82 -32.82 -1.52
C THR A 5 -6.36 -32.68 -1.95
N GLU A 6 -6.00 -33.23 -3.11
CA GLU A 6 -4.64 -33.15 -3.64
C GLU A 6 -4.30 -31.72 -4.08
N LEU A 7 -5.28 -30.98 -4.66
CA LEU A 7 -5.11 -29.57 -5.00
C LEU A 7 -4.88 -28.72 -3.75
N ARG A 8 -5.69 -28.90 -2.71
CA ARG A 8 -5.48 -28.21 -1.42
C ARG A 8 -4.09 -28.48 -0.86
N THR A 9 -3.66 -29.74 -0.86
CA THR A 9 -2.32 -30.13 -0.35
C THR A 9 -1.20 -29.47 -1.15
N ALA A 10 -1.33 -29.36 -2.47
CA ALA A 10 -0.35 -28.71 -3.31
C ALA A 10 -0.26 -27.20 -3.04
N ILE A 11 -1.41 -26.53 -2.93
CA ILE A 11 -1.49 -25.10 -2.61
C ILE A 11 -0.96 -24.82 -1.20
N GLU A 12 -1.35 -25.63 -0.21
CA GLU A 12 -0.88 -25.49 1.18
C GLU A 12 0.64 -25.70 1.30
N ALA A 13 1.21 -26.61 0.51
CA ALA A 13 2.65 -26.84 0.48
C ALA A 13 3.45 -25.70 -0.16
N ALA A 14 2.84 -24.97 -1.08
CA ALA A 14 3.40 -23.77 -1.71
C ALA A 14 3.16 -22.50 -0.90
N ALA A 15 2.08 -22.47 -0.12
CA ALA A 15 1.68 -21.32 0.66
C ALA A 15 2.73 -20.96 1.70
N ASN A 16 3.05 -19.69 1.75
CA ASN A 16 3.95 -19.09 2.73
C ASN A 16 3.20 -17.97 3.45
N HIS A 17 3.06 -18.11 4.77
CA HIS A 17 2.45 -17.07 5.60
C HIS A 17 3.54 -16.28 6.30
N THR A 18 3.71 -15.04 5.90
CA THR A 18 4.58 -14.07 6.56
C THR A 18 3.74 -12.98 7.20
N THR A 19 4.18 -12.45 8.32
CA THR A 19 3.52 -11.30 8.95
C THR A 19 3.67 -10.07 8.07
N ASP A 20 2.64 -9.26 8.02
CA ASP A 20 2.56 -7.94 7.38
C ASP A 20 2.40 -7.91 5.86
N GLU A 21 2.54 -9.03 5.13
CA GLU A 21 2.41 -9.07 3.67
C GLU A 21 1.68 -10.32 3.18
N SER A 22 0.70 -10.84 3.93
CA SER A 22 -0.06 -12.01 3.51
C SER A 22 -1.55 -11.70 3.36
N ILE A 23 -2.16 -12.43 2.44
CA ILE A 23 -3.60 -12.44 2.20
C ILE A 23 -4.18 -13.82 2.47
N CYS A 24 -5.35 -13.87 3.05
CA CYS A 24 -6.11 -15.11 3.26
C CYS A 24 -7.14 -15.25 2.15
N ILE A 25 -6.95 -16.26 1.29
CA ILE A 25 -7.83 -16.50 0.15
C ILE A 25 -8.72 -17.71 0.40
N ARG A 26 -10.02 -17.54 0.12
CA ARG A 26 -11.01 -18.61 0.11
C ARG A 26 -11.41 -18.97 -1.32
N TRP A 27 -11.30 -20.25 -1.69
CA TRP A 27 -11.71 -20.74 -3.00
C TRP A 27 -13.01 -21.54 -2.96
N CYS A 28 -14.01 -21.11 -3.70
CA CYS A 28 -15.28 -21.83 -3.85
C CYS A 28 -15.06 -23.21 -4.54
N ALA A 29 -14.22 -23.27 -5.56
CA ALA A 29 -13.84 -24.50 -6.26
C ALA A 29 -13.29 -25.59 -5.33
N LEU A 30 -12.63 -25.18 -4.26
CA LEU A 30 -12.05 -26.06 -3.27
C LEU A 30 -12.98 -26.27 -2.04
N GLY A 31 -14.30 -26.10 -2.20
CA GLY A 31 -15.29 -26.30 -1.15
C GLY A 31 -15.25 -25.26 -0.04
N GLY A 32 -14.91 -24.00 -0.39
CA GLY A 32 -14.82 -22.90 0.55
C GLY A 32 -13.62 -22.98 1.49
N TRP A 33 -12.61 -23.78 1.12
CA TRP A 33 -11.36 -23.87 1.86
C TRP A 33 -10.52 -22.60 1.67
N TRP A 34 -9.82 -22.17 2.71
CA TRP A 34 -8.99 -20.97 2.72
C TRP A 34 -7.56 -21.28 3.17
N VAL A 35 -6.62 -20.44 2.74
CA VAL A 35 -5.20 -20.52 3.11
C VAL A 35 -4.57 -19.12 3.05
N TRP A 36 -3.59 -18.90 3.89
CA TRP A 36 -2.75 -17.71 3.84
C TRP A 36 -1.65 -17.86 2.80
N ILE A 37 -1.46 -16.83 1.98
CA ILE A 37 -0.44 -16.76 0.94
C ILE A 37 0.27 -15.42 1.08
N ASN A 38 1.60 -15.42 0.96
CA ASN A 38 2.37 -14.19 0.88
C ASN A 38 2.05 -13.45 -0.43
N ALA A 39 1.65 -12.19 -0.33
CA ALA A 39 1.30 -11.36 -1.47
C ALA A 39 2.52 -11.00 -2.34
N GLU A 40 3.71 -10.93 -1.75
CA GLU A 40 4.96 -10.72 -2.51
C GLU A 40 5.25 -11.91 -3.43
N ASP A 41 5.03 -13.15 -2.97
CA ASP A 41 5.16 -14.34 -3.82
C ASP A 41 4.17 -14.31 -5.00
N VAL A 42 2.95 -13.78 -4.78
CA VAL A 42 1.94 -13.58 -5.83
C VAL A 42 2.38 -12.48 -6.80
N ALA A 43 2.93 -11.38 -6.28
CA ALA A 43 3.47 -10.29 -7.10
C ALA A 43 4.67 -10.72 -7.94
N ASP A 44 5.59 -11.48 -7.36
CA ASP A 44 6.77 -12.02 -8.07
C ASP A 44 6.38 -13.01 -9.17
N ALA A 45 5.27 -13.71 -9.02
CA ALA A 45 4.70 -14.55 -10.07
C ALA A 45 4.01 -13.71 -11.17
N GLY A 46 3.50 -12.52 -10.86
CA GLY A 46 2.74 -11.63 -11.73
C GLY A 46 1.23 -11.68 -11.51
N SER A 47 0.69 -12.77 -11.00
CA SER A 47 -0.73 -12.93 -10.66
C SER A 47 -0.95 -14.15 -9.77
N LEU A 48 -2.13 -14.21 -9.14
CA LEU A 48 -2.52 -15.39 -8.37
C LEU A 48 -2.57 -16.66 -9.24
N SER A 49 -3.00 -16.55 -10.49
CA SER A 49 -3.05 -17.69 -11.42
C SER A 49 -1.66 -18.20 -11.77
N GLU A 50 -0.73 -17.30 -12.03
CA GLU A 50 0.68 -17.63 -12.30
C GLU A 50 1.37 -18.17 -11.05
N TRP A 51 1.03 -17.67 -9.87
CA TRP A 51 1.50 -18.21 -8.61
C TRP A 51 1.05 -19.67 -8.41
N LEU A 52 -0.23 -20.00 -8.68
CA LEU A 52 -0.76 -21.36 -8.62
C LEU A 52 -0.03 -22.30 -9.59
N GLU A 53 0.30 -21.83 -10.78
CA GLU A 53 1.07 -22.59 -11.77
C GLU A 53 2.52 -22.82 -11.31
N GLN A 54 3.22 -21.72 -10.97
CA GLN A 54 4.67 -21.73 -10.73
C GLN A 54 5.04 -22.36 -9.39
N TYR A 55 4.29 -22.04 -8.32
CA TYR A 55 4.63 -22.44 -6.96
C TYR A 55 3.85 -23.67 -6.48
N ALA A 56 2.57 -23.76 -6.78
CA ALA A 56 1.76 -24.91 -6.42
C ALA A 56 1.75 -26.02 -7.51
N GLY A 57 2.34 -25.75 -8.67
CA GLY A 57 2.49 -26.70 -9.76
C GLY A 57 1.15 -27.20 -10.30
N LEU A 58 0.16 -26.30 -10.45
CA LEU A 58 -1.12 -26.61 -11.04
C LEU A 58 -0.99 -26.66 -12.57
N GLU A 59 -1.67 -27.65 -13.17
CA GLU A 59 -1.74 -27.80 -14.62
C GLU A 59 -2.92 -26.99 -15.19
N GLU A 60 -2.94 -26.77 -16.51
CA GLU A 60 -3.91 -25.93 -17.21
C GLU A 60 -5.38 -26.30 -16.91
N ASP A 61 -5.72 -27.60 -16.89
CA ASP A 61 -7.07 -28.08 -16.59
C ASP A 61 -7.48 -27.86 -15.11
N GLU A 62 -6.51 -27.78 -14.21
CA GLU A 62 -6.69 -27.52 -12.78
C GLU A 62 -6.84 -26.02 -12.50
N LEU A 63 -6.07 -25.21 -13.21
CA LEU A 63 -6.20 -23.75 -13.19
C LEU A 63 -7.56 -23.31 -13.75
N GLU A 64 -8.00 -23.91 -14.88
CA GLU A 64 -9.32 -23.66 -15.44
C GLU A 64 -10.42 -24.04 -14.44
N PHE A 65 -10.31 -25.16 -13.76
CA PHE A 65 -11.26 -25.58 -12.73
C PHE A 65 -11.35 -24.59 -11.55
N ILE A 66 -10.21 -24.07 -11.07
CA ILE A 66 -10.17 -23.11 -9.97
C ILE A 66 -10.67 -21.74 -10.41
N ASN A 67 -10.23 -21.25 -11.58
CA ASN A 67 -10.55 -19.91 -12.07
C ASN A 67 -11.99 -19.77 -12.59
N ASN A 68 -12.64 -20.87 -12.98
CA ASN A 68 -14.06 -20.87 -13.37
C ASN A 68 -15.03 -20.74 -12.18
N GLN A 69 -14.51 -20.69 -10.95
CA GLN A 69 -15.30 -20.48 -9.74
C GLN A 69 -14.72 -19.31 -8.94
N ASP A 70 -15.61 -18.61 -8.26
CA ASP A 70 -15.22 -17.44 -7.49
C ASP A 70 -14.21 -17.78 -6.37
N TRP A 71 -13.27 -16.88 -6.19
CA TRP A 71 -12.42 -16.82 -5.00
C TRP A 71 -12.54 -15.43 -4.38
N GLU A 72 -12.22 -15.33 -3.10
CA GLU A 72 -12.26 -14.06 -2.39
C GLU A 72 -11.14 -13.96 -1.36
N VAL A 73 -10.68 -12.75 -1.10
CA VAL A 73 -9.88 -12.44 0.08
C VAL A 73 -10.82 -12.37 1.28
N VAL A 74 -10.50 -13.09 2.33
CA VAL A 74 -11.30 -13.11 3.57
C VAL A 74 -10.62 -12.36 4.71
N ASP A 75 -9.29 -12.16 4.61
CA ASP A 75 -8.49 -11.44 5.59
C ASP A 75 -7.15 -11.03 4.97
N ASP A 76 -6.47 -10.06 5.55
CA ASP A 76 -5.10 -9.66 5.23
C ASP A 76 -4.32 -9.32 6.52
N ASP A 77 -3.00 -9.36 6.46
CA ASP A 77 -2.13 -9.07 7.62
C ASP A 77 -1.83 -7.56 7.78
N GLY A 78 -2.37 -6.70 6.93
CA GLY A 78 -2.00 -5.29 6.90
C GLY A 78 -0.76 -5.04 6.03
N GLY A 79 0.21 -4.28 6.51
CA GLY A 79 1.37 -3.91 5.70
C GLY A 79 0.99 -3.08 4.45
N LEU A 80 1.77 -3.19 3.39
CA LEU A 80 1.43 -2.54 2.11
C LEU A 80 0.25 -3.25 1.45
N VAL A 81 0.15 -4.57 1.56
CA VAL A 81 -0.90 -5.38 0.91
C VAL A 81 -2.30 -4.99 1.35
N GLY A 82 -2.48 -4.58 2.62
CA GLY A 82 -3.76 -4.14 3.17
C GLY A 82 -4.38 -2.96 2.41
N GLU A 83 -3.57 -2.07 1.85
CA GLU A 83 -4.04 -0.93 1.05
C GLU A 83 -4.67 -1.36 -0.30
N PHE A 84 -4.38 -2.59 -0.75
CA PHE A 84 -4.84 -3.14 -2.03
C PHE A 84 -5.86 -4.27 -1.87
N CYS A 85 -6.25 -4.57 -0.63
CA CYS A 85 -7.36 -5.44 -0.30
C CYS A 85 -8.62 -4.62 -0.05
N GLY A 86 -9.74 -5.05 -0.57
CA GLY A 86 -11.02 -4.37 -0.33
C GLY A 86 -12.12 -5.37 -0.02
N TYR A 87 -13.06 -4.94 0.82
CA TYR A 87 -14.17 -5.77 1.28
C TYR A 87 -15.49 -5.08 0.97
N SER A 88 -16.20 -5.55 -0.04
CA SER A 88 -17.47 -4.96 -0.48
C SER A 88 -18.56 -6.01 -0.60
N ASN A 89 -19.73 -5.74 0.02
CA ASN A 89 -20.92 -6.61 -0.06
C ASN A 89 -20.68 -8.07 0.38
N GLY A 90 -19.74 -8.30 1.29
CA GLY A 90 -19.37 -9.64 1.77
C GLY A 90 -18.40 -10.41 0.88
N TRP A 91 -17.81 -9.74 -0.10
CA TRP A 91 -16.76 -10.28 -0.97
C TRP A 91 -15.49 -9.44 -0.81
N GLY A 92 -14.38 -10.11 -0.58
CA GLY A 92 -13.05 -9.49 -0.55
C GLY A 92 -12.33 -9.66 -1.88
N TYR A 93 -11.58 -8.65 -2.27
CA TYR A 93 -10.74 -8.69 -3.47
C TYR A 93 -9.33 -8.21 -3.15
N PHE A 94 -8.39 -8.58 -3.99
CA PHE A 94 -7.01 -8.11 -3.98
C PHE A 94 -6.66 -7.54 -5.35
N ASN A 95 -6.23 -6.28 -5.37
CA ASN A 95 -5.77 -5.63 -6.59
C ASN A 95 -4.27 -5.87 -6.79
N CYS A 96 -3.94 -7.02 -7.37
CA CYS A 96 -2.57 -7.48 -7.55
C CYS A 96 -1.74 -6.51 -8.40
N ASP A 97 -2.30 -5.97 -9.49
CA ASP A 97 -1.57 -5.09 -10.40
C ASP A 97 -1.17 -3.77 -9.72
N GLU A 98 -2.09 -3.18 -8.95
CA GLU A 98 -1.81 -1.96 -8.18
C GLU A 98 -0.84 -2.23 -7.03
N TYR A 99 -0.94 -3.39 -6.37
CA TYR A 99 0.01 -3.79 -5.33
C TYR A 99 1.43 -3.94 -5.89
N ILE A 100 1.60 -4.59 -7.04
CA ILE A 100 2.90 -4.73 -7.72
C ILE A 100 3.50 -3.34 -8.00
N ALA A 101 2.71 -2.45 -8.60
CA ALA A 101 3.17 -1.10 -8.92
C ALA A 101 3.54 -0.29 -7.67
N ALA A 102 2.78 -0.43 -6.58
CA ALA A 102 3.06 0.25 -5.32
C ALA A 102 4.31 -0.30 -4.63
N ARG A 103 4.53 -1.61 -4.65
CA ARG A 103 5.75 -2.24 -4.11
C ARG A 103 7.00 -1.73 -4.83
N GLU A 104 6.98 -1.70 -6.17
CA GLU A 104 8.08 -1.15 -6.96
C GLU A 104 8.32 0.34 -6.63
N ALA A 105 7.26 1.14 -6.52
CA ALA A 105 7.36 2.55 -6.18
C ALA A 105 7.91 2.78 -4.76
N LEU A 106 7.51 1.96 -3.79
CA LEU A 106 8.06 2.01 -2.42
C LEU A 106 9.56 1.70 -2.41
N GLU A 107 9.99 0.65 -3.12
CA GLU A 107 11.42 0.29 -3.23
C GLU A 107 12.23 1.42 -3.88
N ASP A 108 11.73 1.99 -4.97
CA ASP A 108 12.40 3.06 -5.71
C ASP A 108 12.48 4.37 -4.90
N SER A 109 11.45 4.72 -4.16
CA SER A 109 11.40 5.93 -3.32
C SER A 109 12.29 5.84 -2.09
N ARG A 110 12.57 4.63 -1.59
CA ARG A 110 13.27 4.34 -0.33
C ARG A 110 12.60 4.99 0.89
N MET A 111 11.32 5.23 0.81
CA MET A 111 10.54 5.78 1.90
C MET A 111 10.29 4.72 2.97
N ASP A 112 9.97 5.20 4.17
CA ASP A 112 9.37 4.38 5.21
C ASP A 112 7.96 3.93 4.78
N LEU A 113 7.57 2.70 5.15
CA LEU A 113 6.28 2.13 4.77
C LEU A 113 5.10 2.97 5.27
N GLU A 114 5.17 3.46 6.53
CA GLU A 114 4.08 4.26 7.11
C GLU A 114 3.92 5.58 6.37
N ALA A 115 5.02 6.27 6.04
CA ALA A 115 4.99 7.48 5.23
C ALA A 115 4.42 7.21 3.83
N PHE A 116 4.76 6.07 3.21
CA PHE A 116 4.25 5.71 1.90
C PHE A 116 2.73 5.42 1.93
N LYS A 117 2.28 4.68 2.95
CA LYS A 117 0.84 4.41 3.18
C LYS A 117 0.05 5.69 3.42
N ALA A 118 0.58 6.63 4.20
CA ALA A 118 -0.03 7.94 4.41
C ALA A 118 -0.27 8.68 3.08
N GLY A 119 0.70 8.64 2.17
CA GLY A 119 0.54 9.20 0.82
C GLY A 119 -0.56 8.51 0.01
N LEU A 120 -0.64 7.17 0.07
CA LEU A 120 -1.71 6.40 -0.59
C LEU A 120 -3.09 6.74 -0.01
N ALA A 121 -3.20 6.87 1.32
CA ALA A 121 -4.44 7.24 2.00
C ALA A 121 -4.97 8.62 1.57
N LEU A 122 -4.09 9.55 1.24
CA LEU A 122 -4.42 10.85 0.66
C LEU A 122 -4.82 10.78 -0.83
N GLY A 123 -4.79 9.59 -1.42
CA GLY A 123 -5.12 9.36 -2.83
C GLY A 123 -4.02 9.76 -3.82
N ILE A 124 -2.79 9.90 -3.36
CA ILE A 124 -1.64 10.16 -4.22
C ILE A 124 -1.29 8.84 -4.95
N PRO A 125 -1.14 8.85 -6.29
CA PRO A 125 -0.70 7.67 -7.01
C PRO A 125 0.65 7.15 -6.49
N ALA A 126 0.82 5.83 -6.42
CA ALA A 126 2.00 5.20 -5.84
C ALA A 126 3.33 5.74 -6.42
N ASP A 127 3.38 5.93 -7.75
CA ASP A 127 4.54 6.48 -8.47
C ASP A 127 4.83 7.96 -8.17
N LYS A 128 3.93 8.64 -7.46
CA LYS A 128 4.02 10.06 -7.09
C LYS A 128 4.25 10.31 -5.60
N VAL A 129 4.02 9.31 -4.75
CA VAL A 129 4.15 9.48 -3.30
C VAL A 129 5.54 10.01 -2.92
N GLY A 130 6.60 9.42 -3.47
CA GLY A 130 7.98 9.84 -3.19
C GLY A 130 8.28 11.27 -3.67
N GLU A 131 7.71 11.71 -4.80
CA GLU A 131 7.87 13.07 -5.33
C GLU A 131 7.10 14.09 -4.48
N ALA A 132 5.91 13.72 -4.00
CA ALA A 132 5.05 14.57 -3.19
C ALA A 132 5.54 14.75 -1.75
N TYR A 133 6.27 13.77 -1.19
CA TYR A 133 6.63 13.73 0.22
C TYR A 133 7.54 14.88 0.64
N ARG A 134 7.24 15.48 1.81
CA ARG A 134 7.96 16.66 2.36
C ARG A 134 8.55 16.42 3.76
N GLY A 135 8.30 15.25 4.34
CA GLY A 135 8.81 14.90 5.66
C GLY A 135 7.72 14.60 6.69
N ASP A 136 8.17 14.28 7.89
CA ASP A 136 7.34 14.06 9.07
C ASP A 136 7.57 15.21 10.08
N TYR A 137 6.48 15.71 10.66
CA TYR A 137 6.51 16.84 11.61
C TYR A 137 5.46 16.65 12.71
N ASP A 138 5.75 17.17 13.88
CA ASP A 138 4.87 17.07 15.05
C ASP A 138 3.61 17.97 14.93
N SER A 139 3.65 18.99 14.07
CA SER A 139 2.53 19.92 13.86
C SER A 139 2.64 20.68 12.53
N ASP A 140 1.51 21.23 12.06
CA ASP A 140 1.46 22.11 10.89
C ASP A 140 2.37 23.34 11.05
N GLU A 141 2.50 23.85 12.27
CA GLU A 141 3.35 25.00 12.57
C GLU A 141 4.84 24.63 12.45
N ASP A 142 5.24 23.45 12.94
CA ASP A 142 6.61 22.96 12.82
C ASP A 142 6.98 22.73 11.35
N PHE A 143 6.07 22.13 10.58
CA PHE A 143 6.22 22.00 9.13
C PHE A 143 6.38 23.36 8.45
N ALA A 144 5.51 24.32 8.76
CA ALA A 144 5.55 25.67 8.18
C ALA A 144 6.84 26.40 8.50
N GLN A 145 7.34 26.29 9.74
CA GLN A 145 8.60 26.87 10.17
C GLN A 145 9.77 26.28 9.41
N GLN A 146 9.86 24.96 9.34
CA GLN A 146 10.93 24.28 8.63
C GLN A 146 10.90 24.61 7.13
N LEU A 147 9.73 24.59 6.51
CA LEU A 147 9.58 24.94 5.10
C LEU A 147 10.08 26.38 4.81
N TRP A 148 9.74 27.34 5.68
CA TRP A 148 10.18 28.73 5.52
C TRP A 148 11.69 28.89 5.74
N GLU A 149 12.27 28.10 6.64
CA GLU A 149 13.72 28.05 6.85
C GLU A 149 14.44 27.51 5.61
N ASP A 150 13.99 26.37 5.09
CA ASP A 150 14.57 25.69 3.91
C ASP A 150 14.44 26.53 2.63
N CYS A 151 13.34 27.27 2.48
CA CYS A 151 13.15 28.23 1.40
C CYS A 151 13.96 29.51 1.55
N GLY A 152 14.60 29.73 2.72
CA GLY A 152 15.42 30.90 3.00
C GLY A 152 14.62 32.18 3.37
N TYR A 153 13.30 32.09 3.50
CA TYR A 153 12.45 33.24 3.81
C TYR A 153 12.84 33.90 5.16
N LEU A 154 13.18 33.07 6.15
CA LEU A 154 13.60 33.58 7.47
C LEU A 154 14.95 34.31 7.39
N SER A 155 15.87 33.85 6.55
CA SER A 155 17.18 34.47 6.39
C SER A 155 17.12 35.86 5.74
N GLU A 156 16.08 36.11 4.97
CA GLU A 156 15.83 37.44 4.35
C GLU A 156 15.15 38.44 5.28
N MET A 157 14.61 37.96 6.41
CA MET A 157 13.92 38.81 7.40
C MET A 157 14.88 39.28 8.48
N PRO A 158 14.72 40.52 8.96
CA PRO A 158 15.39 40.98 10.20
C PRO A 158 15.00 40.07 11.39
N GLU A 159 15.98 39.68 12.18
CA GLU A 159 15.80 38.74 13.33
C GLU A 159 14.65 39.18 14.28
N PHE A 160 14.52 40.48 14.55
CA PHE A 160 13.45 40.97 15.41
C PHE A 160 12.05 40.76 14.81
N ALA A 161 11.91 40.67 13.47
CA ALA A 161 10.62 40.50 12.81
C ALA A 161 10.15 39.04 12.84
N GLN A 162 11.07 38.08 12.88
CA GLN A 162 10.76 36.67 12.97
C GLN A 162 9.95 36.33 14.23
N HIS A 163 10.13 37.05 15.32
CA HIS A 163 9.37 36.86 16.57
C HIS A 163 7.90 37.28 16.49
N TYR A 164 7.49 37.98 15.43
CA TYR A 164 6.11 38.44 15.21
C TYR A 164 5.37 37.60 14.14
N ILE A 165 5.95 36.54 13.65
CA ILE A 165 5.29 35.64 12.68
C ILE A 165 4.17 34.93 13.41
N ASP A 166 2.98 34.99 12.84
CA ASP A 166 1.83 34.15 13.25
C ASP A 166 1.89 32.83 12.54
N TRP A 167 2.59 31.86 13.16
CA TRP A 167 2.82 30.55 12.58
C TRP A 167 1.54 29.75 12.37
N ASP A 168 0.52 29.87 13.24
CA ASP A 168 -0.80 29.26 13.04
C ASP A 168 -1.46 29.77 11.75
N ALA A 169 -1.35 31.05 11.46
CA ALA A 169 -1.88 31.61 10.22
C ALA A 169 -1.11 31.13 8.99
N VAL A 170 0.23 31.08 9.06
CA VAL A 170 1.08 30.59 7.96
C VAL A 170 0.78 29.13 7.68
N ALA A 171 0.78 28.28 8.71
CA ALA A 171 0.50 26.86 8.60
C ALA A 171 -0.87 26.61 7.96
N ARG A 172 -1.90 27.26 8.46
CA ARG A 172 -3.26 27.15 7.91
C ARG A 172 -3.32 27.50 6.43
N ASP A 173 -2.66 28.57 6.00
CA ASP A 173 -2.69 29.00 4.60
C ASP A 173 -1.94 28.01 3.70
N LEU A 174 -0.83 27.41 4.16
CA LEU A 174 -0.10 26.35 3.47
C LEU A 174 -0.95 25.07 3.32
N MET A 175 -1.58 24.62 4.41
CA MET A 175 -2.39 23.39 4.42
C MET A 175 -3.68 23.52 3.60
N ILE A 176 -4.24 24.72 3.46
CA ILE A 176 -5.40 24.94 2.60
C ILE A 176 -5.05 24.84 1.11
N ASN A 177 -3.91 25.39 0.71
CA ASN A 177 -3.60 25.63 -0.69
C ASN A 177 -2.61 24.62 -1.29
N ASP A 178 -1.55 24.31 -0.58
CA ASP A 178 -0.37 23.72 -1.20
C ASP A 178 -0.03 22.32 -0.65
N PHE A 179 -0.37 22.05 0.61
CA PHE A 179 0.03 20.81 1.28
C PHE A 179 -1.16 20.07 1.90
N GLN A 180 -0.93 18.81 2.20
CA GLN A 180 -1.86 17.93 2.90
C GLN A 180 -1.08 17.03 3.85
N GLU A 181 -1.73 16.56 4.91
CA GLU A 181 -1.13 15.80 5.97
C GLU A 181 -1.96 14.54 6.25
N GLU A 182 -1.29 13.45 6.55
CA GLU A 182 -1.86 12.21 7.07
C GLU A 182 -0.87 11.57 8.03
N ASP A 183 -1.30 11.27 9.25
CA ASP A 183 -0.53 10.63 10.31
C ASP A 183 0.85 11.28 10.58
N GLY A 184 0.92 12.62 10.53
CA GLY A 184 2.15 13.40 10.75
C GLY A 184 3.07 13.50 9.53
N HIS A 185 2.68 12.90 8.40
CA HIS A 185 3.42 12.96 7.14
C HIS A 185 2.83 14.02 6.21
N TYR A 186 3.68 14.87 5.65
CA TYR A 186 3.29 16.02 4.84
C TYR A 186 3.61 15.82 3.37
N PHE A 187 2.67 16.19 2.51
CA PHE A 187 2.76 15.99 1.07
C PHE A 187 2.33 17.25 0.30
N ASP A 188 2.99 17.52 -0.82
CA ASP A 188 2.57 18.51 -1.79
C ASP A 188 1.27 18.05 -2.47
N ARG A 189 0.34 18.99 -2.70
CA ARG A 189 -0.91 18.71 -3.45
C ARG A 189 -0.70 18.76 -4.97
N ASN A 190 0.40 19.33 -5.42
CA ASN A 190 0.72 19.58 -6.83
C ASN A 190 1.84 18.64 -7.30
N TRP A 191 1.66 17.36 -7.11
CA TRP A 191 2.54 16.27 -7.55
C TRP A 191 2.30 15.83 -8.99
#